data_2a6e3d815d7524c1f9bea4b98165d951
#
_entry.id   2a6e3d815d7524c1f9bea4b98165d951
#
_cell.length_a   1.000
_cell.length_b   1.000
_cell.length_c   1.000
_cell.angle_alpha   90.00
_cell.angle_beta   90.00
_cell.angle_gamma   90.00
#
_symmetry.space_group_name_H-M   'P 1'
#
loop_
_entity.id
_entity.type
_entity.pdbx_description
1 polymer ?
#
loop_
_entity_poly.entity_id
_entity_poly.type
_entity_poly.pdbx_seq_one_letter_code
_entity_poly.pdbx_strand_id
1 'polypeptide(L)'
;GPEVVAAAKRVVEATGVAIEWDEMEAGAAMIEKYGTPLPDHVIDSIRKNGVALKGPITTPVGKGFRSVNVALRKTFDLYANVRPAKTYPGVITRYDHIDLVIVRENTEDLYAGIEHMVGEDAAESIKLITRKGCERICRYAFEYAVREGRKKVTAVHKANIMKCTDGLFLDVAREIAKEYPQIEFTDSIVDAMCMRLVMHPEEYDVLVCPNLYGDIVSDLCAGLVGGLGLTPSANIGKDGAIFEPIHGSAPDIAGQHKINRSRRPS
;
A
#
# COMPACT_ATOMS: atom_id res chain seq x y z
N GLY A 1 3.43 -9.62 14.63
CA GLY A 1 4.79 -9.39 14.20
C GLY A 1 5.53 -10.69 13.91
N PRO A 2 6.33 -11.23 14.85
CA PRO A 2 7.23 -12.37 14.59
C PRO A 2 6.54 -13.61 14.04
N GLU A 3 5.38 -13.98 14.55
CA GLU A 3 4.62 -15.17 14.12
C GLU A 3 4.22 -15.10 12.64
N VAL A 4 3.77 -13.93 12.18
CA VAL A 4 3.35 -13.73 10.78
C VAL A 4 4.55 -13.81 9.85
N VAL A 5 5.69 -13.20 10.25
CA VAL A 5 6.93 -13.26 9.47
C VAL A 5 7.47 -14.69 9.42
N ALA A 6 7.49 -15.41 10.53
CA ALA A 6 7.93 -16.80 10.57
C ALA A 6 7.06 -17.71 9.67
N ALA A 7 5.74 -17.50 9.67
CA ALA A 7 4.84 -18.21 8.76
C ALA A 7 5.11 -17.88 7.28
N ALA A 8 5.31 -16.59 6.97
CA ALA A 8 5.61 -16.14 5.61
C ALA A 8 6.96 -16.71 5.11
N LYS A 9 8.01 -16.72 5.95
CA LYS A 9 9.31 -17.34 5.63
C LYS A 9 9.13 -18.81 5.24
N ARG A 10 8.41 -19.59 6.03
CA ARG A 10 8.13 -21.01 5.75
C ARG A 10 7.41 -21.22 4.41
N VAL A 11 6.47 -20.34 4.05
CA VAL A 11 5.76 -20.40 2.77
C VAL A 11 6.73 -20.11 1.61
N VAL A 12 7.55 -19.06 1.75
CA VAL A 12 8.53 -18.70 0.72
C VAL A 12 9.57 -19.82 0.54
N GLU A 13 10.11 -20.38 1.62
CA GLU A 13 11.06 -21.50 1.58
C GLU A 13 10.46 -22.75 0.93
N ALA A 14 9.17 -23.01 1.15
CA ALA A 14 8.46 -24.14 0.54
C ALA A 14 8.32 -24.04 -0.99
N THR A 15 8.57 -22.88 -1.60
CA THR A 15 8.62 -22.72 -3.06
C THR A 15 9.90 -23.33 -3.69
N GLY A 16 10.88 -23.70 -2.87
CA GLY A 16 12.17 -24.23 -3.32
C GLY A 16 13.20 -23.16 -3.69
N VAL A 17 12.89 -21.89 -3.52
CA VAL A 17 13.86 -20.80 -3.70
C VAL A 17 14.84 -20.80 -2.54
N ALA A 18 16.14 -20.86 -2.83
CA ALA A 18 17.19 -20.74 -1.82
C ALA A 18 17.31 -19.29 -1.36
N ILE A 19 17.05 -19.04 -0.08
CA ILE A 19 17.12 -17.71 0.53
C ILE A 19 18.01 -17.78 1.77
N GLU A 20 18.95 -16.85 1.87
CA GLU A 20 19.67 -16.54 3.09
C GLU A 20 19.01 -15.33 3.76
N TRP A 21 18.49 -15.53 4.98
CA TRP A 21 17.78 -14.51 5.71
C TRP A 21 18.72 -13.67 6.59
N ASP A 22 18.78 -12.37 6.33
CA ASP A 22 19.42 -11.37 7.19
C ASP A 22 18.36 -10.78 8.14
N GLU A 23 18.27 -11.33 9.36
CA GLU A 23 17.19 -10.98 10.30
C GLU A 23 17.50 -9.71 11.07
N MET A 24 16.60 -8.72 10.96
CA MET A 24 16.71 -7.41 11.60
C MET A 24 15.45 -7.10 12.42
N GLU A 25 15.64 -6.27 13.46
CA GLU A 25 14.56 -5.82 14.32
C GLU A 25 14.29 -4.32 14.14
N ALA A 26 13.03 -3.94 14.01
CA ALA A 26 12.56 -2.56 13.92
C ALA A 26 11.25 -2.37 14.71
N GLY A 27 10.95 -1.12 15.05
CA GLY A 27 9.74 -0.76 15.78
C GLY A 27 10.01 -0.25 17.19
N ALA A 28 8.96 -0.09 17.99
CA ALA A 28 9.04 0.57 19.31
C ALA A 28 10.05 -0.06 20.27
N ALA A 29 10.24 -1.39 20.21
CA ALA A 29 11.20 -2.08 21.08
C ALA A 29 12.66 -1.67 20.85
N MET A 30 12.97 -1.09 19.68
CA MET A 30 14.32 -0.63 19.36
C MET A 30 14.67 0.73 19.96
N ILE A 31 13.67 1.49 20.41
CA ILE A 31 13.88 2.84 20.97
C ILE A 31 14.73 2.78 22.25
N GLU A 32 14.50 1.82 23.12
CA GLU A 32 15.28 1.69 24.35
C GLU A 32 16.76 1.38 24.08
N LYS A 33 17.02 0.57 23.06
CA LYS A 33 18.38 0.09 22.74
C LYS A 33 19.16 1.04 21.83
N TYR A 34 18.47 1.67 20.88
CA TYR A 34 19.12 2.45 19.81
C TYR A 34 18.65 3.91 19.72
N GLY A 35 17.72 4.35 20.57
CA GLY A 35 17.17 5.71 20.53
C GLY A 35 16.24 5.98 19.33
N THR A 36 16.01 4.99 18.47
CA THR A 36 15.21 5.12 17.26
C THR A 36 14.43 3.82 16.99
N PRO A 37 13.21 3.89 16.43
CA PRO A 37 12.46 2.71 16.03
C PRO A 37 12.97 2.08 14.71
N LEU A 38 13.85 2.78 13.98
CA LEU A 38 14.47 2.30 12.74
C LEU A 38 15.97 2.54 12.80
N PRO A 39 16.76 1.61 13.38
CA PRO A 39 18.20 1.73 13.46
C PRO A 39 18.90 1.67 12.09
N ASP A 40 20.05 2.34 11.95
CA ASP A 40 20.79 2.46 10.68
C ASP A 40 21.22 1.09 10.12
N HIS A 41 21.59 0.12 10.97
CA HIS A 41 21.96 -1.22 10.51
C HIS A 41 20.81 -1.95 9.77
N VAL A 42 19.55 -1.64 10.10
CA VAL A 42 18.38 -2.17 9.37
C VAL A 42 18.33 -1.57 7.98
N ILE A 43 18.55 -0.26 7.86
CA ILE A 43 18.60 0.45 6.58
C ILE A 43 19.75 -0.10 5.72
N ASP A 44 20.91 -0.33 6.32
CA ASP A 44 22.09 -0.85 5.61
C ASP A 44 21.87 -2.28 5.13
N SER A 45 21.22 -3.13 5.92
CA SER A 45 20.84 -4.48 5.51
C SER A 45 19.89 -4.46 4.31
N ILE A 46 18.84 -3.65 4.35
CA ILE A 46 17.89 -3.52 3.23
C ILE A 46 18.61 -2.99 1.98
N ARG A 47 19.51 -2.00 2.13
CA ARG A 47 20.28 -1.45 1.02
C ARG A 47 21.20 -2.49 0.37
N LYS A 48 21.86 -3.30 1.19
CA LYS A 48 22.73 -4.39 0.74
C LYS A 48 21.97 -5.48 -0.02
N ASN A 49 20.80 -5.86 0.49
CA ASN A 49 20.05 -7.00 -0.04
C ASN A 49 19.05 -6.63 -1.15
N GLY A 50 18.66 -5.34 -1.26
CA GLY A 50 17.71 -4.85 -2.26
C GLY A 50 16.25 -5.28 -2.05
N VAL A 51 16.02 -6.34 -1.27
CA VAL A 51 14.67 -6.87 -0.99
C VAL A 51 14.50 -7.14 0.49
N ALA A 52 13.33 -6.80 1.05
CA ALA A 52 13.00 -7.11 2.43
C ALA A 52 11.57 -7.67 2.57
N LEU A 53 11.42 -8.58 3.53
CA LEU A 53 10.13 -9.03 4.04
C LEU A 53 9.92 -8.42 5.43
N LYS A 54 8.93 -7.57 5.58
CA LYS A 54 8.66 -6.82 6.81
C LYS A 54 7.38 -7.29 7.50
N GLY A 55 7.45 -7.47 8.81
CA GLY A 55 6.27 -7.67 9.64
C GLY A 55 5.50 -6.37 9.92
N PRO A 56 4.30 -6.45 10.51
CA PRO A 56 3.52 -5.29 10.89
C PRO A 56 4.22 -4.51 12.01
N ILE A 57 4.26 -3.18 11.89
CA ILE A 57 4.82 -2.25 12.89
C ILE A 57 3.73 -1.25 13.26
N THR A 58 3.47 -1.10 14.56
CA THR A 58 2.52 -0.11 15.07
C THR A 58 3.09 1.28 15.02
N THR A 59 2.34 2.22 14.45
CA THR A 59 2.61 3.66 14.53
C THR A 59 1.71 4.27 15.60
N PRO A 60 2.24 4.97 16.63
CA PRO A 60 1.42 5.65 17.62
C PRO A 60 0.49 6.69 17.00
N VAL A 61 -0.73 6.81 17.55
CA VAL A 61 -1.67 7.87 17.14
C VAL A 61 -1.40 9.13 17.95
N GLY A 62 -1.41 10.28 17.29
CA GLY A 62 -1.22 11.60 17.91
C GLY A 62 0.23 11.88 18.23
N LYS A 63 0.67 11.61 19.46
CA LYS A 63 2.06 11.88 19.92
C LYS A 63 2.91 10.60 19.83
N GLY A 64 4.19 10.76 19.49
CA GLY A 64 5.15 9.65 19.44
C GLY A 64 6.11 9.76 18.26
N PHE A 65 6.71 8.63 17.86
CA PHE A 65 7.66 8.60 16.74
C PHE A 65 6.91 8.56 15.39
N ARG A 66 7.54 9.10 14.35
CA ARG A 66 7.02 9.06 12.98
C ARG A 66 6.98 7.61 12.47
N SER A 67 6.02 7.33 11.59
CA SER A 67 5.83 6.01 11.01
C SER A 67 7.12 5.44 10.40
N VAL A 68 7.55 4.27 10.91
CA VAL A 68 8.67 3.49 10.34
C VAL A 68 8.38 3.12 8.89
N ASN A 69 7.13 2.81 8.56
CA ASN A 69 6.72 2.48 7.19
C ASN A 69 6.95 3.66 6.25
N VAL A 70 6.55 4.87 6.65
CA VAL A 70 6.77 6.09 5.86
C VAL A 70 8.27 6.40 5.74
N ALA A 71 9.05 6.20 6.81
CA ALA A 71 10.50 6.39 6.78
C ALA A 71 11.17 5.45 5.76
N LEU A 72 10.85 4.16 5.78
CA LEU A 72 11.37 3.18 4.83
C LEU A 72 11.01 3.52 3.38
N ARG A 73 9.74 3.88 3.11
CA ARG A 73 9.28 4.28 1.78
C ARG A 73 10.06 5.48 1.22
N LYS A 74 10.33 6.47 2.07
CA LYS A 74 11.10 7.66 1.68
C LYS A 74 12.59 7.35 1.52
N THR A 75 13.19 6.58 2.44
CA THR A 75 14.63 6.25 2.41
C THR A 75 15.03 5.47 1.16
N PHE A 76 14.18 4.57 0.70
CA PHE A 76 14.44 3.73 -0.47
C PHE A 76 13.67 4.17 -1.72
N ASP A 77 13.04 5.34 -1.71
CA ASP A 77 12.18 5.84 -2.80
C ASP A 77 11.23 4.77 -3.36
N LEU A 78 10.54 4.08 -2.45
CA LEU A 78 9.57 3.05 -2.79
C LEU A 78 8.26 3.70 -3.25
N TYR A 79 8.26 4.22 -4.45
CA TYR A 79 7.23 5.12 -4.96
C TYR A 79 5.91 4.44 -5.33
N ALA A 80 5.93 3.13 -5.60
CA ALA A 80 4.73 2.38 -5.94
C ALA A 80 4.39 1.36 -4.85
N ASN A 81 3.20 1.46 -4.29
CA ASN A 81 2.65 0.44 -3.40
C ASN A 81 1.58 -0.35 -4.15
N VAL A 82 1.81 -1.65 -4.32
CA VAL A 82 0.95 -2.56 -5.07
C VAL A 82 0.20 -3.45 -4.10
N ARG A 83 -1.13 -3.40 -4.15
CA ARG A 83 -2.04 -4.14 -3.27
C ARG A 83 -3.08 -4.91 -4.08
N PRO A 84 -2.83 -6.19 -4.41
CA PRO A 84 -3.85 -7.05 -5.01
C PRO A 84 -4.95 -7.37 -4.01
N ALA A 85 -6.20 -7.32 -4.44
CA ALA A 85 -7.38 -7.75 -3.69
C ALA A 85 -8.12 -8.80 -4.52
N LYS A 86 -8.00 -10.06 -4.12
CA LYS A 86 -8.55 -11.21 -4.85
C LYS A 86 -9.34 -12.11 -3.92
N THR A 87 -10.47 -12.62 -4.39
CA THR A 87 -11.22 -13.65 -3.67
C THR A 87 -10.51 -14.99 -3.75
N TYR A 88 -10.46 -15.72 -2.63
CA TYR A 88 -9.84 -17.03 -2.56
C TYR A 88 -10.87 -18.10 -2.23
N PRO A 89 -10.77 -19.33 -2.81
CA PRO A 89 -11.63 -20.45 -2.47
C PRO A 89 -11.62 -20.75 -0.95
N GLY A 90 -12.79 -20.96 -0.38
CA GLY A 90 -12.96 -21.26 1.04
C GLY A 90 -12.99 -20.06 1.99
N VAL A 91 -12.83 -18.85 1.47
CA VAL A 91 -13.06 -17.60 2.22
C VAL A 91 -14.49 -17.15 2.02
N ILE A 92 -15.21 -16.92 3.12
CA ILE A 92 -16.60 -16.42 3.07
C ILE A 92 -16.54 -14.92 2.85
N THR A 93 -16.99 -14.47 1.69
CA THR A 93 -17.14 -13.06 1.32
C THR A 93 -18.53 -12.80 0.75
N ARG A 94 -18.87 -11.52 0.61
CA ARG A 94 -20.13 -11.12 -0.03
C ARG A 94 -20.08 -11.25 -1.56
N TYR A 95 -18.88 -11.29 -2.13
CA TYR A 95 -18.64 -11.24 -3.57
C TYR A 95 -17.87 -12.45 -4.03
N ASP A 96 -18.25 -12.96 -5.21
CA ASP A 96 -17.49 -13.98 -5.94
C ASP A 96 -16.64 -13.29 -7.01
N HIS A 97 -15.47 -13.84 -7.29
CA HIS A 97 -14.64 -13.48 -8.45
C HIS A 97 -14.12 -12.02 -8.48
N ILE A 98 -13.83 -11.41 -7.33
CA ILE A 98 -13.06 -10.15 -7.30
C ILE A 98 -11.59 -10.44 -7.62
N ASP A 99 -11.02 -9.64 -8.52
CA ASP A 99 -9.59 -9.63 -8.83
C ASP A 99 -9.16 -8.22 -9.23
N LEU A 100 -8.88 -7.39 -8.23
CA LEU A 100 -8.52 -5.99 -8.35
C LEU A 100 -7.07 -5.77 -7.94
N VAL A 101 -6.42 -4.78 -8.52
CA VAL A 101 -5.09 -4.34 -8.07
C VAL A 101 -5.09 -2.85 -7.86
N ILE A 102 -4.69 -2.42 -6.68
CA ILE A 102 -4.51 -1.02 -6.34
C ILE A 102 -3.03 -0.67 -6.46
N VAL A 103 -2.71 0.28 -7.33
CA VAL A 103 -1.38 0.88 -7.49
C VAL A 103 -1.43 2.27 -6.86
N ARG A 104 -0.89 2.37 -5.65
CA ARG A 104 -0.91 3.56 -4.81
C ARG A 104 0.42 4.31 -4.91
N GLU A 105 0.39 5.62 -5.19
CA GLU A 105 1.53 6.49 -4.97
C GLU A 105 1.92 6.45 -3.48
N ASN A 106 3.20 6.49 -3.16
CA ASN A 106 3.66 6.07 -1.84
C ASN A 106 4.62 7.05 -1.15
N THR A 107 4.93 8.20 -1.76
CA THR A 107 6.00 9.09 -1.29
C THR A 107 5.58 10.54 -1.04
N GLU A 108 4.47 10.98 -1.59
CA GLU A 108 3.97 12.36 -1.48
C GLU A 108 2.52 12.43 -0.95
N ASP A 109 1.72 13.40 -1.37
CA ASP A 109 0.37 13.68 -0.90
C ASP A 109 0.39 14.21 0.56
N LEU A 110 -0.62 13.97 1.37
CA LEU A 110 -0.65 14.31 2.80
C LEU A 110 0.42 13.55 3.59
N TYR A 111 0.91 12.43 3.10
CA TYR A 111 2.03 11.66 3.68
C TYR A 111 3.40 12.35 3.54
N ALA A 112 3.49 13.46 2.82
CA ALA A 112 4.65 14.35 2.86
C ALA A 112 4.90 14.88 4.28
N GLY A 113 3.83 14.98 5.10
CA GLY A 113 3.90 15.40 6.50
C GLY A 113 4.17 16.89 6.63
N ILE A 114 3.66 17.69 5.69
CA ILE A 114 3.75 19.15 5.76
C ILE A 114 2.48 19.65 6.44
N GLU A 115 2.58 19.89 7.74
CA GLU A 115 1.46 20.36 8.54
C GLU A 115 1.94 21.27 9.68
N HIS A 116 1.09 22.20 10.09
CA HIS A 116 1.36 23.12 11.19
C HIS A 116 0.08 23.67 11.82
N MET A 117 0.23 24.18 13.04
CA MET A 117 -0.83 24.93 13.69
C MET A 117 -0.89 26.37 13.16
N VAL A 118 -2.08 26.88 12.96
CA VAL A 118 -2.37 28.28 12.61
C VAL A 118 -3.02 28.95 13.82
N GLY A 119 -2.23 29.63 14.62
CA GLY A 119 -2.65 30.08 15.94
C GLY A 119 -2.90 28.92 16.90
N GLU A 120 -3.86 29.05 17.80
CA GLU A 120 -4.18 28.04 18.82
C GLU A 120 -5.31 27.09 18.40
N ASP A 121 -6.17 27.53 17.48
CA ASP A 121 -7.46 26.89 17.19
C ASP A 121 -7.55 26.24 15.81
N ALA A 122 -6.55 26.42 14.93
CA ALA A 122 -6.58 25.89 13.57
C ALA A 122 -5.31 25.11 13.23
N ALA A 123 -5.43 24.17 12.31
CA ALA A 123 -4.30 23.43 11.77
C ALA A 123 -4.40 23.31 10.24
N GLU A 124 -3.29 23.35 9.57
CA GLU A 124 -3.20 23.15 8.12
C GLU A 124 -2.35 21.92 7.79
N SER A 125 -2.80 21.16 6.80
CA SER A 125 -2.05 20.07 6.19
C SER A 125 -2.00 20.25 4.69
N ILE A 126 -0.82 20.20 4.10
CA ILE A 126 -0.60 20.47 2.68
C ILE A 126 -0.56 19.16 1.92
N LYS A 127 -1.50 19.01 0.98
CA LYS A 127 -1.48 17.94 -0.03
C LYS A 127 -0.48 18.33 -1.12
N LEU A 128 0.66 17.62 -1.18
CA LEU A 128 1.68 17.84 -2.18
C LEU A 128 1.55 16.80 -3.30
N ILE A 129 1.32 17.25 -4.52
CA ILE A 129 1.29 16.41 -5.72
C ILE A 129 2.27 16.98 -6.73
N THR A 130 3.20 16.15 -7.21
CA THR A 130 4.20 16.55 -8.21
C THR A 130 3.96 15.84 -9.53
N ARG A 131 4.28 16.51 -10.65
CA ARG A 131 4.23 15.89 -11.98
C ARG A 131 5.09 14.63 -12.03
N LYS A 132 6.31 14.68 -11.51
CA LYS A 132 7.23 13.53 -11.43
C LYS A 132 6.63 12.34 -10.68
N GLY A 133 5.99 12.58 -9.53
CA GLY A 133 5.31 11.56 -8.75
C GLY A 133 4.14 10.94 -9.54
N CYS A 134 3.32 11.79 -10.17
CA CYS A 134 2.21 11.35 -11.01
C CYS A 134 2.68 10.51 -12.22
N GLU A 135 3.70 10.98 -12.95
CA GLU A 135 4.23 10.27 -14.12
C GLU A 135 4.72 8.87 -13.76
N ARG A 136 5.52 8.74 -12.71
CA ARG A 136 6.09 7.44 -12.32
C ARG A 136 5.04 6.46 -11.81
N ILE A 137 4.04 6.91 -11.05
CA ILE A 137 3.01 6.00 -10.54
C ILE A 137 2.02 5.59 -11.63
N CYS A 138 1.61 6.53 -12.49
CA CYS A 138 0.74 6.21 -13.63
C CYS A 138 1.45 5.26 -14.60
N ARG A 139 2.69 5.54 -14.97
CA ARG A 139 3.49 4.66 -15.83
C ARG A 139 3.62 3.27 -15.24
N TYR A 140 3.94 3.17 -13.95
CA TYR A 140 3.99 1.89 -13.25
C TYR A 140 2.67 1.12 -13.36
N ALA A 141 1.52 1.79 -13.17
CA ALA A 141 0.22 1.14 -13.25
C ALA A 141 -0.09 0.58 -14.64
N PHE A 142 0.25 1.32 -15.70
CA PHE A 142 0.08 0.85 -17.07
C PHE A 142 1.05 -0.27 -17.45
N GLU A 143 2.32 -0.16 -17.07
CA GLU A 143 3.33 -1.21 -17.26
C GLU A 143 2.95 -2.48 -16.49
N TYR A 144 2.45 -2.34 -15.26
CA TYR A 144 1.89 -3.44 -14.48
C TYR A 144 0.73 -4.10 -15.23
N ALA A 145 -0.22 -3.30 -15.72
CA ALA A 145 -1.37 -3.82 -16.46
C ALA A 145 -0.95 -4.61 -17.71
N VAL A 146 0.01 -4.10 -18.48
CA VAL A 146 0.55 -4.80 -19.66
C VAL A 146 1.23 -6.12 -19.26
N ARG A 147 2.13 -6.07 -18.27
CA ARG A 147 2.91 -7.23 -17.81
C ARG A 147 2.03 -8.35 -17.27
N GLU A 148 1.01 -8.00 -16.50
CA GLU A 148 0.10 -8.96 -15.85
C GLU A 148 -1.14 -9.31 -16.71
N GLY A 149 -1.20 -8.83 -17.97
CA GLY A 149 -2.31 -9.11 -18.88
C GLY A 149 -3.64 -8.49 -18.48
N ARG A 150 -3.60 -7.43 -17.64
CA ARG A 150 -4.77 -6.64 -17.24
C ARG A 150 -5.28 -5.81 -18.41
N LYS A 151 -6.55 -5.43 -18.38
CA LYS A 151 -7.25 -4.81 -19.52
C LYS A 151 -7.60 -3.35 -19.30
N LYS A 152 -7.73 -2.93 -18.04
CA LYS A 152 -8.26 -1.62 -17.70
C LYS A 152 -7.48 -0.97 -16.56
N VAL A 153 -7.17 0.31 -16.71
CA VAL A 153 -6.63 1.17 -15.65
C VAL A 153 -7.62 2.30 -15.37
N THR A 154 -8.00 2.45 -14.11
CA THR A 154 -8.88 3.54 -13.65
C THR A 154 -8.13 4.47 -12.71
N ALA A 155 -8.02 5.75 -13.07
CA ALA A 155 -7.44 6.79 -12.22
C ALA A 155 -8.47 7.28 -11.18
N VAL A 156 -8.10 7.26 -9.90
CA VAL A 156 -8.97 7.69 -8.80
C VAL A 156 -8.54 9.06 -8.32
N HIS A 157 -9.46 10.03 -8.28
CA HIS A 157 -9.13 11.43 -8.00
C HIS A 157 -10.31 12.18 -7.32
N LYS A 158 -10.08 13.44 -6.93
CA LYS A 158 -11.10 14.39 -6.49
C LYS A 158 -10.96 15.76 -7.21
N ALA A 159 -10.65 15.72 -8.50
CA ALA A 159 -10.35 16.89 -9.31
C ALA A 159 -11.54 17.85 -9.49
N ASN A 160 -12.77 17.42 -9.17
CA ASN A 160 -13.94 18.31 -9.10
C ASN A 160 -13.83 19.32 -7.96
N ILE A 161 -13.06 19.03 -6.90
CA ILE A 161 -12.78 19.91 -5.76
C ILE A 161 -11.35 20.41 -5.81
N MET A 162 -10.36 19.52 -5.86
CA MET A 162 -8.93 19.87 -5.85
C MET A 162 -8.40 20.03 -7.27
N LYS A 163 -8.65 21.21 -7.85
CA LYS A 163 -8.36 21.52 -9.26
C LYS A 163 -6.88 21.48 -9.61
N CYS A 164 -6.01 21.90 -8.68
CA CYS A 164 -4.57 21.95 -8.93
C CYS A 164 -3.90 20.60 -8.65
N THR A 165 -4.10 20.00 -7.48
CA THR A 165 -3.41 18.78 -7.09
C THR A 165 -3.96 17.55 -7.81
N ASP A 166 -5.23 17.26 -7.64
CA ASP A 166 -5.87 16.11 -8.28
C ASP A 166 -6.09 16.32 -9.79
N GLY A 167 -6.25 17.61 -10.20
CA GLY A 167 -6.24 17.98 -11.61
C GLY A 167 -4.93 17.61 -12.29
N LEU A 168 -3.78 17.95 -11.68
CA LEU A 168 -2.47 17.56 -12.19
C LEU A 168 -2.33 16.04 -12.29
N PHE A 169 -2.74 15.29 -11.25
CA PHE A 169 -2.70 13.82 -11.28
C PHE A 169 -3.53 13.26 -12.44
N LEU A 170 -4.77 13.75 -12.61
CA LEU A 170 -5.67 13.29 -13.66
C LEU A 170 -5.15 13.61 -15.06
N ASP A 171 -4.61 14.82 -15.27
CA ASP A 171 -4.05 15.22 -16.55
C ASP A 171 -2.86 14.36 -16.93
N VAL A 172 -1.94 14.10 -15.99
CA VAL A 172 -0.81 13.20 -16.22
C VAL A 172 -1.27 11.77 -16.49
N ALA A 173 -2.26 11.26 -15.76
CA ALA A 173 -2.80 9.93 -16.04
C ALA A 173 -3.36 9.82 -17.46
N ARG A 174 -4.05 10.85 -17.94
CA ARG A 174 -4.58 10.92 -19.31
C ARG A 174 -3.46 11.05 -20.36
N GLU A 175 -2.40 11.77 -20.05
CA GLU A 175 -1.21 11.87 -20.91
C GLU A 175 -0.54 10.51 -21.09
N ILE A 176 -0.25 9.82 -19.99
CA ILE A 176 0.39 8.49 -19.98
C ILE A 176 -0.50 7.43 -20.66
N ALA A 177 -1.82 7.47 -20.44
CA ALA A 177 -2.75 6.53 -21.06
C ALA A 177 -2.64 6.48 -22.59
N LYS A 178 -2.27 7.59 -23.25
CA LYS A 178 -2.09 7.63 -24.71
C LYS A 178 -0.92 6.78 -25.20
N GLU A 179 0.06 6.49 -24.33
CA GLU A 179 1.21 5.64 -24.64
C GLU A 179 0.85 4.13 -24.60
N TYR A 180 -0.33 3.78 -24.04
CA TYR A 180 -0.79 2.39 -23.84
C TYR A 180 -2.16 2.15 -24.49
N PRO A 181 -2.30 2.27 -25.81
CA PRO A 181 -3.60 2.19 -26.50
C PRO A 181 -4.28 0.81 -26.36
N GLN A 182 -3.54 -0.21 -25.94
CA GLN A 182 -4.06 -1.56 -25.68
C GLN A 182 -4.76 -1.71 -24.33
N ILE A 183 -4.64 -0.71 -23.44
CA ILE A 183 -5.25 -0.69 -22.11
C ILE A 183 -6.41 0.30 -22.11
N GLU A 184 -7.60 -0.14 -21.72
CA GLU A 184 -8.72 0.77 -21.49
C GLU A 184 -8.40 1.72 -20.34
N PHE A 185 -8.56 3.01 -20.58
CA PHE A 185 -8.39 4.02 -19.54
C PHE A 185 -9.70 4.69 -19.16
N THR A 186 -9.98 4.74 -17.86
CA THR A 186 -11.10 5.49 -17.29
C THR A 186 -10.66 6.28 -16.06
N ASP A 187 -11.47 7.22 -15.62
CA ASP A 187 -11.26 7.93 -14.36
C ASP A 187 -12.53 7.93 -13.49
N SER A 188 -12.36 8.06 -12.19
CA SER A 188 -13.47 8.14 -11.25
C SER A 188 -13.15 9.02 -10.05
N ILE A 189 -14.16 9.79 -9.64
CA ILE A 189 -14.11 10.56 -8.39
C ILE A 189 -14.13 9.58 -7.20
N VAL A 190 -13.26 9.79 -6.22
CA VAL A 190 -12.97 8.82 -5.14
C VAL A 190 -14.20 8.36 -4.35
N ASP A 191 -15.12 9.26 -4.02
CA ASP A 191 -16.35 8.91 -3.29
C ASP A 191 -17.30 8.06 -4.16
N ALA A 192 -17.44 8.39 -5.45
CA ALA A 192 -18.17 7.56 -6.40
C ALA A 192 -17.48 6.21 -6.61
N MET A 193 -16.14 6.16 -6.64
CA MET A 193 -15.37 4.92 -6.71
C MET A 193 -15.66 4.03 -5.50
N CYS A 194 -15.64 4.57 -4.28
CA CYS A 194 -15.95 3.79 -3.08
C CYS A 194 -17.35 3.16 -3.14
N MET A 195 -18.34 3.91 -3.57
CA MET A 195 -19.70 3.39 -3.77
C MET A 195 -19.74 2.29 -4.83
N ARG A 196 -19.14 2.53 -5.99
CA ARG A 196 -19.15 1.57 -7.12
C ARG A 196 -18.41 0.29 -6.79
N LEU A 197 -17.28 0.35 -6.07
CA LEU A 197 -16.56 -0.84 -5.62
C LEU A 197 -17.42 -1.75 -4.71
N VAL A 198 -18.35 -1.16 -3.94
CA VAL A 198 -19.32 -1.93 -3.15
C VAL A 198 -20.47 -2.48 -3.99
N MET A 199 -20.86 -1.81 -5.07
CA MET A 199 -21.97 -2.21 -5.92
C MET A 199 -21.55 -3.14 -7.06
N HIS A 200 -20.44 -2.82 -7.71
CA HIS A 200 -19.98 -3.43 -8.96
C HIS A 200 -18.44 -3.55 -8.99
N PRO A 201 -17.82 -4.29 -8.04
CA PRO A 201 -16.36 -4.43 -8.01
C PRO A 201 -15.78 -5.10 -9.27
N GLU A 202 -16.60 -5.90 -9.98
CA GLU A 202 -16.24 -6.62 -11.19
C GLU A 202 -15.99 -5.70 -12.40
N GLU A 203 -16.41 -4.45 -12.36
CA GLU A 203 -16.18 -3.46 -13.43
C GLU A 203 -14.74 -2.91 -13.45
N TYR A 204 -13.96 -3.20 -12.43
CA TYR A 204 -12.62 -2.64 -12.23
C TYR A 204 -11.54 -3.70 -12.31
N ASP A 205 -10.32 -3.27 -12.68
CA ASP A 205 -9.18 -4.16 -12.86
C ASP A 205 -7.95 -3.59 -12.13
N VAL A 206 -7.31 -2.55 -12.66
CA VAL A 206 -6.22 -1.83 -11.98
C VAL A 206 -6.67 -0.44 -11.61
N LEU A 207 -6.52 -0.06 -10.34
CA LEU A 207 -6.80 1.28 -9.84
C LEU A 207 -5.49 2.00 -9.58
N VAL A 208 -5.27 3.17 -10.20
CA VAL A 208 -4.13 4.04 -9.87
C VAL A 208 -4.59 5.21 -9.04
N CYS A 209 -3.93 5.44 -7.90
CA CYS A 209 -4.39 6.38 -6.88
C CYS A 209 -3.25 7.25 -6.35
N PRO A 210 -3.51 8.55 -6.04
CA PRO A 210 -2.71 9.31 -5.08
C PRO A 210 -2.62 8.59 -3.74
N ASN A 211 -1.66 8.96 -2.92
CA ASN A 211 -1.28 8.22 -1.71
C ASN A 211 -2.46 7.99 -0.74
N LEU A 212 -3.13 9.04 -0.29
CA LEU A 212 -4.23 8.91 0.68
C LEU A 212 -5.40 8.10 0.12
N TYR A 213 -5.80 8.35 -1.12
CA TYR A 213 -6.93 7.61 -1.71
C TYR A 213 -6.56 6.14 -1.91
N GLY A 214 -5.33 5.86 -2.30
CA GLY A 214 -4.84 4.48 -2.42
C GLY A 214 -4.88 3.73 -1.11
N ASP A 215 -4.61 4.40 0.03
CA ASP A 215 -4.72 3.80 1.35
C ASP A 215 -6.18 3.43 1.67
N ILE A 216 -7.09 4.38 1.52
CA ILE A 216 -8.51 4.19 1.82
C ILE A 216 -9.14 3.14 0.91
N VAL A 217 -8.93 3.25 -0.40
CA VAL A 217 -9.53 2.37 -1.41
C VAL A 217 -9.00 0.95 -1.30
N SER A 218 -7.71 0.77 -0.99
CA SER A 218 -7.16 -0.58 -0.84
C SER A 218 -7.69 -1.31 0.40
N ASP A 219 -7.94 -0.59 1.50
CA ASP A 219 -8.56 -1.18 2.70
C ASP A 219 -10.03 -1.52 2.45
N LEU A 220 -10.75 -0.68 1.69
CA LEU A 220 -12.09 -1.02 1.22
C LEU A 220 -12.06 -2.31 0.38
N CYS A 221 -11.17 -2.40 -0.61
CA CYS A 221 -11.03 -3.59 -1.46
C CYS A 221 -10.64 -4.84 -0.65
N ALA A 222 -9.77 -4.70 0.35
CA ALA A 222 -9.46 -5.79 1.27
C ALA A 222 -10.70 -6.29 2.01
N GLY A 223 -11.58 -5.38 2.44
CA GLY A 223 -12.87 -5.71 3.05
C GLY A 223 -13.78 -6.52 2.12
N LEU A 224 -13.79 -6.21 0.81
CA LEU A 224 -14.59 -6.93 -0.18
C LEU A 224 -14.16 -8.40 -0.35
N VAL A 225 -12.88 -8.71 -0.15
CA VAL A 225 -12.31 -10.06 -0.35
C VAL A 225 -12.11 -10.85 0.94
N GLY A 226 -12.58 -10.34 2.08
CA GLY A 226 -12.57 -11.07 3.36
C GLY A 226 -11.66 -10.46 4.43
N GLY A 227 -10.98 -9.35 4.16
CA GLY A 227 -10.24 -8.55 5.13
C GLY A 227 -8.75 -8.43 4.86
N LEU A 228 -8.11 -7.56 5.64
CA LEU A 228 -6.69 -7.19 5.50
C LEU A 228 -5.71 -8.36 5.62
N GLY A 229 -6.10 -9.45 6.29
CA GLY A 229 -5.26 -10.65 6.44
C GLY A 229 -5.07 -11.46 5.16
N LEU A 230 -5.84 -11.16 4.10
CA LEU A 230 -5.81 -11.87 2.83
C LEU A 230 -5.18 -11.04 1.70
N THR A 231 -4.78 -9.82 1.98
CA THR A 231 -4.29 -8.87 1.00
C THR A 231 -2.80 -8.62 1.20
N PRO A 232 -1.93 -8.99 0.25
CA PRO A 232 -0.52 -8.68 0.30
C PRO A 232 -0.25 -7.23 -0.09
N SER A 233 0.93 -6.72 0.29
CA SER A 233 1.40 -5.39 -0.10
C SER A 233 2.87 -5.46 -0.51
N ALA A 234 3.19 -4.86 -1.64
CA ALA A 234 4.56 -4.68 -2.10
C ALA A 234 4.85 -3.18 -2.27
N ASN A 235 5.90 -2.70 -1.63
CA ASN A 235 6.41 -1.35 -1.84
C ASN A 235 7.59 -1.45 -2.79
N ILE A 236 7.49 -0.84 -3.96
CA ILE A 236 8.42 -0.98 -5.08
C ILE A 236 9.13 0.34 -5.35
N GLY A 237 10.43 0.30 -5.40
CA GLY A 237 11.31 1.37 -5.87
C GLY A 237 12.04 0.97 -7.14
N LYS A 238 12.96 1.85 -7.57
CA LYS A 238 13.82 1.56 -8.72
C LYS A 238 14.82 0.44 -8.40
N ASP A 239 15.40 0.48 -7.20
CA ASP A 239 16.55 -0.35 -6.82
C ASP A 239 16.21 -1.34 -5.69
N GLY A 240 14.92 -1.48 -5.33
CA GLY A 240 14.55 -2.39 -4.25
C GLY A 240 13.04 -2.52 -4.03
N ALA A 241 12.70 -3.50 -3.20
CA ALA A 241 11.31 -3.77 -2.82
C ALA A 241 11.18 -4.18 -1.35
N ILE A 242 10.10 -3.76 -0.70
CA ILE A 242 9.73 -4.21 0.64
C ILE A 242 8.33 -4.82 0.58
N PHE A 243 8.24 -6.11 0.87
CA PHE A 243 6.99 -6.84 1.00
C PHE A 243 6.51 -6.78 2.45
N GLU A 244 5.24 -6.50 2.66
CA GLU A 244 4.65 -6.36 3.98
C GLU A 244 3.18 -6.78 4.02
N PRO A 245 2.64 -7.21 5.18
CA PRO A 245 1.22 -7.34 5.37
C PRO A 245 0.59 -5.95 5.50
N ILE A 246 -0.66 -5.81 5.06
CA ILE A 246 -1.42 -4.55 5.23
C ILE A 246 -1.92 -4.39 6.66
N HIS A 247 -2.28 -5.51 7.33
CA HIS A 247 -2.84 -5.49 8.68
C HIS A 247 -1.86 -4.95 9.74
N GLY A 248 -2.42 -4.44 10.85
CA GLY A 248 -1.67 -3.97 12.01
C GLY A 248 -1.04 -5.11 12.85
N SER A 249 -0.34 -4.74 13.91
CA SER A 249 0.40 -5.67 14.77
C SER A 249 -0.46 -6.50 15.71
N ALA A 250 -1.68 -6.05 16.04
CA ALA A 250 -2.64 -6.72 16.95
C ALA A 250 -1.98 -7.32 18.21
N PRO A 251 -1.37 -6.49 19.08
CA PRO A 251 -0.57 -6.96 20.21
C PRO A 251 -1.38 -7.75 21.24
N ASP A 252 -2.67 -7.50 21.32
CA ASP A 252 -3.63 -8.15 22.21
C ASP A 252 -3.85 -9.65 21.94
N ILE A 253 -3.58 -10.09 20.71
CA ILE A 253 -3.72 -11.49 20.30
C ILE A 253 -2.39 -12.14 19.90
N ALA A 254 -1.26 -11.44 20.08
CA ALA A 254 0.07 -11.97 19.81
C ALA A 254 0.35 -13.22 20.67
N GLY A 255 1.00 -14.23 20.10
CA GLY A 255 1.29 -15.50 20.76
C GLY A 255 0.09 -16.46 20.92
N GLN A 256 -1.11 -16.08 20.49
CA GLN A 256 -2.32 -16.88 20.68
C GLN A 256 -2.72 -17.69 19.42
N HIS A 257 -1.99 -17.60 18.34
CA HIS A 257 -2.27 -18.27 17.06
C HIS A 257 -3.72 -18.07 16.54
N LYS A 258 -4.30 -16.86 16.78
CA LYS A 258 -5.70 -16.55 16.45
C LYS A 258 -5.87 -15.87 15.09
N ILE A 259 -4.80 -15.38 14.49
CA ILE A 259 -4.84 -14.49 13.30
C ILE A 259 -5.47 -15.16 12.07
N ASN A 260 -5.41 -16.48 11.96
CA ASN A 260 -5.92 -17.20 10.79
C ASN A 260 -7.04 -18.20 11.15
N ARG A 261 -7.81 -17.93 12.17
CA ARG A 261 -9.05 -18.69 12.37
C ARG A 261 -10.10 -18.13 11.43
N SER A 262 -10.27 -18.77 10.26
CA SER A 262 -11.52 -18.70 9.51
C SER A 262 -12.66 -18.86 10.51
N ARG A 263 -13.55 -17.87 10.57
CA ARG A 263 -14.78 -18.01 11.37
C ARG A 263 -15.50 -19.25 10.86
N ARG A 264 -15.51 -20.32 11.66
CA ARG A 264 -16.50 -21.37 11.46
C ARG A 264 -17.85 -20.71 11.70
N PRO A 265 -18.84 -20.90 10.83
CA PRO A 265 -20.20 -20.49 11.16
C PRO A 265 -20.60 -21.19 12.44
N SER A 266 -21.06 -20.41 13.40
CA SER A 266 -21.77 -20.88 14.57
C SER A 266 -23.14 -21.39 14.18
#